data_f8a83a59675d66a20786388d99c462ee
#
_entry.id   f8a83a59675d66a20786388d99c462ee
#
_cell.length_a   1.000
_cell.length_b   1.000
_cell.length_c   1.000
_cell.angle_alpha   90.00
_cell.angle_beta   90.00
_cell.angle_gamma   90.00
#
_symmetry.space_group_name_H-M   'P 1'
#
loop_
_entity.id
_entity.type
_entity.pdbx_description
1 polymer ?
#
loop_
_entity_poly.entity_id
_entity_poly.type
_entity_poly.pdbx_seq_one_letter_code
_entity_poly.pdbx_strand_id
1 'polypeptide(L)'
;PDFFNSDQISRFLKGYDFVDNDSIPQDTNGHGTQVTGIIAADGQLIGIAPKVEIFSYRVSSDGESVPSDLIIKAINRAVEDRVDIINISLGVNMTHAKIDNAVNNAIDHGIVVVAAAGNSGPDKSTIGSPARNPNAITVGATYNNRDSSMVSTLQVGETQFQVLPMLGTNIISDPISTDIIFGKYSRENDFDDLDVRGKIVLAERGGETPDEIVFFSDKEIFASKNGAKGLVVYNNQPGIFFGELIHEYVSEDYYPSIPTVSMTREEGLELKKILESETSATLNVFNHPDFIATFSARGPVSPFYQKPDLVAPGVFVNTTSLKNFYNITSGTSYAAPHVSGAIALLLEKNPELTPHEIKSILITTSDVITDQYKKEFEFDAGGAGRIDLKKAFNSELIFDPPKLIFNLSGQEISERQVIKMNAFGDSINIQKVEFSGEDNVEFDYEVKDSSLYITSKLIENKSGVFESRAFITYNDITYQVPIIVRVTEATIVILEKENELSFQVKRPIDWEYAKITVTNSETYEEQTLSITPTKFESLKLYEAGRYWIETNIKNNEETFDVYDVYDIKTDAKEKKPIVSSTELPERALIILIIIFSIVIVVGFKFRRKNY
;
A
#
# COMPACT_ATOMS: atom_id res chain seq x y z
N PRO A 1 17.93 1.94 26.26
CA PRO A 1 17.52 1.25 27.49
C PRO A 1 17.23 -0.22 27.25
N ASP A 2 16.47 -0.58 26.24
CA ASP A 2 16.02 -1.97 26.02
C ASP A 2 17.01 -2.80 25.20
N PHE A 3 18.18 -2.22 24.84
CA PHE A 3 19.23 -2.88 24.07
C PHE A 3 20.49 -3.17 24.89
N PHE A 4 20.62 -2.66 26.12
CA PHE A 4 21.88 -2.54 26.84
C PHE A 4 21.94 -3.24 28.20
N ASN A 5 21.30 -4.39 28.37
CA ASN A 5 21.75 -5.27 29.45
C ASN A 5 23.01 -6.02 28.99
N SER A 6 23.86 -6.43 29.93
CA SER A 6 25.21 -6.94 29.68
C SER A 6 25.29 -8.09 28.67
N ASP A 7 24.23 -8.87 28.53
CA ASP A 7 24.20 -10.05 27.66
C ASP A 7 23.73 -9.73 26.24
N GLN A 8 23.23 -8.52 26.00
CA GLN A 8 22.63 -8.11 24.73
C GLN A 8 23.51 -7.19 23.89
N ILE A 9 24.49 -6.53 24.48
CA ILE A 9 25.37 -5.56 23.79
C ILE A 9 25.98 -6.16 22.50
N SER A 10 26.42 -7.42 22.55
CA SER A 10 27.05 -8.09 21.41
C SER A 10 26.10 -8.32 20.21
N ARG A 11 24.76 -8.30 20.42
CA ARG A 11 23.78 -8.49 19.34
C ARG A 11 23.59 -7.26 18.46
N PHE A 12 23.93 -6.07 18.97
CA PHE A 12 23.71 -4.78 18.34
C PHE A 12 24.99 -4.07 17.87
N LEU A 13 26.16 -4.62 18.14
CA LEU A 13 27.46 -4.05 17.75
C LEU A 13 27.98 -4.64 16.43
N LYS A 14 27.09 -5.02 15.52
CA LYS A 14 27.45 -5.52 14.19
C LYS A 14 26.99 -4.54 13.12
N GLY A 15 27.69 -4.51 12.00
CA GLY A 15 27.36 -3.67 10.86
C GLY A 15 28.49 -2.76 10.42
N TYR A 16 28.15 -1.63 9.79
CA TYR A 16 29.13 -0.69 9.25
C TYR A 16 28.56 0.73 9.16
N ASP A 17 29.41 1.72 9.45
CA ASP A 17 29.11 3.13 9.25
C ASP A 17 29.69 3.61 7.92
N PHE A 18 28.82 3.83 6.93
CA PHE A 18 29.23 4.34 5.62
C PHE A 18 29.40 5.86 5.60
N VAL A 19 29.01 6.57 6.65
CA VAL A 19 29.18 8.01 6.79
C VAL A 19 30.57 8.31 7.35
N ASP A 20 30.91 7.68 8.48
CA ASP A 20 32.20 7.88 9.16
C ASP A 20 33.25 6.86 8.70
N ASN A 21 32.86 5.89 7.87
CA ASN A 21 33.69 4.85 7.25
C ASN A 21 34.41 3.97 8.29
N ASP A 22 33.65 3.49 9.27
CA ASP A 22 34.15 2.60 10.32
C ASP A 22 33.17 1.46 10.67
N SER A 23 33.50 0.63 11.66
CA SER A 23 32.68 -0.51 12.07
C SER A 23 31.71 -0.21 13.22
N ILE A 24 31.49 1.07 13.57
CA ILE A 24 30.66 1.48 14.69
C ILE A 24 29.49 2.33 14.16
N PRO A 25 28.38 1.73 13.70
CA PRO A 25 27.25 2.45 13.14
C PRO A 25 26.45 3.18 14.22
N GLN A 26 26.95 4.36 14.62
CA GLN A 26 26.36 5.17 15.66
C GLN A 26 25.16 5.96 15.17
N ASP A 27 23.97 5.69 15.69
CA ASP A 27 22.78 6.47 15.41
C ASP A 27 22.84 7.83 16.12
N THR A 28 22.87 8.91 15.33
CA THR A 28 22.88 10.30 15.81
C THR A 28 21.54 11.02 15.61
N ASN A 29 20.60 10.41 14.85
CA ASN A 29 19.28 10.96 14.55
C ASN A 29 18.18 10.34 15.43
N GLY A 30 18.22 9.04 15.66
CA GLY A 30 17.27 8.27 16.46
C GLY A 30 16.33 7.38 15.67
N HIS A 31 16.18 7.59 14.36
CA HIS A 31 15.27 6.80 13.54
C HIS A 31 15.64 5.30 13.53
N GLY A 32 16.90 4.98 13.39
CA GLY A 32 17.35 3.62 13.42
C GLY A 32 17.15 2.91 14.75
N THR A 33 17.36 3.63 15.82
CA THR A 33 17.07 3.16 17.17
C THR A 33 15.56 2.86 17.31
N GLN A 34 14.70 3.71 16.74
CA GLN A 34 13.24 3.51 16.73
C GLN A 34 12.84 2.28 15.92
N VAL A 35 13.36 2.15 14.69
CA VAL A 35 13.11 1.00 13.80
C VAL A 35 13.58 -0.30 14.45
N THR A 36 14.79 -0.31 15.00
CA THR A 36 15.37 -1.47 15.69
C THR A 36 14.56 -1.87 16.93
N GLY A 37 14.00 -0.90 17.65
CA GLY A 37 13.16 -1.15 18.80
C GLY A 37 11.90 -1.92 18.48
N ILE A 38 11.24 -1.63 17.38
CA ILE A 38 10.06 -2.36 16.91
C ILE A 38 10.41 -3.83 16.63
N ILE A 39 11.59 -4.07 16.06
CA ILE A 39 12.02 -5.41 15.72
C ILE A 39 12.46 -6.18 16.97
N ALA A 40 13.36 -5.59 17.79
CA ALA A 40 14.23 -6.35 18.67
C ALA A 40 14.40 -5.79 20.08
N ALA A 41 13.56 -4.84 20.52
CA ALA A 41 13.58 -4.40 21.91
C ALA A 41 13.34 -5.58 22.86
N ASP A 42 14.08 -5.63 23.98
CA ASP A 42 13.98 -6.70 24.98
C ASP A 42 14.20 -6.10 26.38
N GLY A 43 13.23 -5.32 26.86
CA GLY A 43 13.26 -4.61 28.13
C GLY A 43 11.88 -4.12 28.55
N GLN A 44 11.71 -2.82 28.74
CA GLN A 44 10.41 -2.22 29.06
C GLN A 44 9.43 -2.35 27.89
N LEU A 45 9.93 -2.19 26.66
CA LEU A 45 9.23 -2.56 25.43
C LEU A 45 9.77 -3.90 24.95
N ILE A 46 8.89 -4.68 24.34
CA ILE A 46 9.24 -5.94 23.69
C ILE A 46 8.98 -5.79 22.21
N GLY A 47 10.03 -5.97 21.40
CA GLY A 47 9.96 -6.01 19.95
C GLY A 47 9.30 -7.29 19.45
N ILE A 48 9.00 -7.35 18.17
CA ILE A 48 8.35 -8.52 17.55
C ILE A 48 9.23 -9.78 17.66
N ALA A 49 10.55 -9.63 17.48
CA ALA A 49 11.54 -10.71 17.54
C ALA A 49 12.72 -10.31 18.46
N PRO A 50 12.53 -10.32 19.78
CA PRO A 50 13.48 -9.71 20.72
C PRO A 50 14.83 -10.43 20.84
N LYS A 51 14.99 -11.60 20.21
CA LYS A 51 16.24 -12.39 20.28
C LYS A 51 17.06 -12.42 19.00
N VAL A 52 16.68 -11.66 17.98
CA VAL A 52 17.44 -11.58 16.72
C VAL A 52 18.79 -10.88 16.90
N GLU A 53 19.74 -11.22 16.05
CA GLU A 53 20.97 -10.44 15.88
C GLU A 53 20.73 -9.27 14.92
N ILE A 54 21.22 -8.09 15.25
CA ILE A 54 21.07 -6.88 14.44
C ILE A 54 22.42 -6.48 13.82
N PHE A 55 22.40 -6.27 12.49
CA PHE A 55 23.45 -5.62 11.74
C PHE A 55 22.97 -4.25 11.32
N SER A 56 23.58 -3.19 11.83
CA SER A 56 23.22 -1.82 11.50
C SER A 56 24.16 -1.25 10.45
N TYR A 57 23.59 -0.64 9.40
CA TYR A 57 24.34 0.02 8.34
C TYR A 57 23.92 1.48 8.28
N ARG A 58 24.78 2.39 8.78
CA ARG A 58 24.50 3.81 8.77
C ARG A 58 24.87 4.41 7.41
N VAL A 59 23.89 5.05 6.75
CA VAL A 59 24.00 5.60 5.39
C VAL A 59 23.60 7.09 5.30
N SER A 60 23.26 7.74 6.44
CA SER A 60 22.95 9.16 6.54
C SER A 60 23.62 9.81 7.74
N SER A 61 24.08 11.03 7.57
CA SER A 61 24.67 11.84 8.64
C SER A 61 23.64 12.60 9.45
N ASP A 62 22.55 13.03 8.81
CA ASP A 62 21.53 13.94 9.34
C ASP A 62 20.15 13.28 9.47
N GLY A 63 19.95 12.14 8.82
CA GLY A 63 18.66 11.45 8.75
C GLY A 63 17.67 12.05 7.75
N GLU A 64 18.05 13.09 7.00
CA GLU A 64 17.18 13.76 6.02
C GLU A 64 17.53 13.35 4.59
N SER A 65 18.81 13.16 4.29
CA SER A 65 19.27 12.79 2.96
C SER A 65 20.13 11.54 2.95
N VAL A 66 19.98 10.74 1.90
CA VAL A 66 20.73 9.50 1.71
C VAL A 66 21.23 9.41 0.29
N PRO A 67 22.54 9.43 0.08
CA PRO A 67 23.10 9.12 -1.22
C PRO A 67 22.76 7.70 -1.66
N SER A 68 22.24 7.55 -2.88
CA SER A 68 21.83 6.25 -3.42
C SER A 68 22.97 5.23 -3.49
N ASP A 69 24.21 5.69 -3.68
CA ASP A 69 25.39 4.82 -3.68
C ASP A 69 25.69 4.22 -2.29
N LEU A 70 25.35 4.94 -1.20
CA LEU A 70 25.50 4.39 0.15
C LEU A 70 24.41 3.35 0.45
N ILE A 71 23.19 3.55 -0.06
CA ILE A 71 22.13 2.52 0.02
C ILE A 71 22.59 1.23 -0.67
N ILE A 72 23.11 1.35 -1.89
CA ILE A 72 23.60 0.20 -2.66
C ILE A 72 24.76 -0.50 -1.94
N LYS A 73 25.73 0.27 -1.41
CA LYS A 73 26.85 -0.29 -0.64
C LYS A 73 26.36 -1.03 0.61
N ALA A 74 25.37 -0.47 1.32
CA ALA A 74 24.81 -1.10 2.52
C ALA A 74 24.08 -2.41 2.19
N ILE A 75 23.29 -2.45 1.12
CA ILE A 75 22.64 -3.68 0.65
C ILE A 75 23.68 -4.74 0.29
N ASN A 76 24.69 -4.37 -0.51
CA ASN A 76 25.76 -5.31 -0.89
C ASN A 76 26.56 -5.81 0.32
N ARG A 77 26.80 -4.94 1.30
CA ARG A 77 27.48 -5.34 2.54
C ARG A 77 26.60 -6.30 3.37
N ALA A 78 25.30 -6.11 3.41
CA ALA A 78 24.39 -7.05 4.06
C ALA A 78 24.43 -8.45 3.39
N VAL A 79 24.58 -8.50 2.07
CA VAL A 79 24.81 -9.76 1.33
C VAL A 79 26.14 -10.41 1.74
N GLU A 80 27.22 -9.64 1.82
CA GLU A 80 28.54 -10.13 2.28
C GLU A 80 28.50 -10.65 3.72
N ASP A 81 27.78 -9.95 4.61
CA ASP A 81 27.57 -10.33 6.01
C ASP A 81 26.60 -11.51 6.17
N ARG A 82 25.94 -11.94 5.09
CA ARG A 82 25.00 -13.08 5.01
C ARG A 82 23.86 -12.95 6.02
N VAL A 83 23.21 -11.80 6.04
CA VAL A 83 22.00 -11.59 6.83
C VAL A 83 20.82 -12.37 6.22
N ASP A 84 19.84 -12.72 7.03
CA ASP A 84 18.65 -13.44 6.55
C ASP A 84 17.58 -12.45 6.05
N ILE A 85 17.54 -11.24 6.64
CA ILE A 85 16.51 -10.22 6.35
C ILE A 85 17.18 -8.85 6.24
N ILE A 86 16.77 -8.06 5.26
CA ILE A 86 17.12 -6.63 5.15
C ILE A 86 15.85 -5.81 5.34
N ASN A 87 15.81 -4.95 6.35
CA ASN A 87 14.77 -3.94 6.52
C ASN A 87 15.25 -2.60 5.96
N ILE A 88 14.51 -2.03 5.01
CA ILE A 88 14.82 -0.75 4.38
C ILE A 88 13.67 0.23 4.68
N SER A 89 13.84 1.01 5.77
CA SER A 89 12.89 2.06 6.17
C SER A 89 13.22 3.40 5.53
N LEU A 90 13.58 3.39 4.26
CA LEU A 90 13.97 4.55 3.45
C LEU A 90 13.70 4.31 1.98
N GLY A 91 13.72 5.35 1.16
CA GLY A 91 13.55 5.22 -0.28
C GLY A 91 13.64 6.55 -1.01
N VAL A 92 13.53 6.48 -2.33
CA VAL A 92 13.43 7.63 -3.24
C VAL A 92 12.06 7.61 -3.93
N ASN A 93 11.46 8.77 -4.15
CA ASN A 93 10.11 8.88 -4.75
C ASN A 93 10.13 8.71 -6.29
N MET A 94 11.03 7.88 -6.79
CA MET A 94 11.16 7.58 -8.22
C MET A 94 11.74 6.17 -8.42
N THR A 95 11.73 5.70 -9.66
CA THR A 95 12.43 4.48 -10.05
C THR A 95 13.94 4.69 -10.00
N HIS A 96 14.66 3.77 -9.36
CA HIS A 96 16.12 3.80 -9.31
C HIS A 96 16.70 2.41 -9.58
N ALA A 97 16.95 2.12 -10.86
CA ALA A 97 17.35 0.78 -11.34
C ALA A 97 18.54 0.16 -10.58
N LYS A 98 19.55 0.98 -10.19
CA LYS A 98 20.71 0.44 -9.46
C LYS A 98 20.37 -0.02 -8.04
N ILE A 99 19.42 0.66 -7.37
CA ILE A 99 18.91 0.23 -6.06
C ILE A 99 18.11 -1.05 -6.25
N ASP A 100 17.21 -1.07 -7.25
CA ASP A 100 16.36 -2.23 -7.53
C ASP A 100 17.21 -3.47 -7.90
N ASN A 101 18.29 -3.29 -8.66
CA ASN A 101 19.25 -4.37 -8.97
C ASN A 101 20.00 -4.88 -7.72
N ALA A 102 20.38 -4.00 -6.80
CA ALA A 102 21.00 -4.42 -5.53
C ALA A 102 20.01 -5.20 -4.65
N VAL A 103 18.74 -4.82 -4.64
CA VAL A 103 17.67 -5.55 -3.97
C VAL A 103 17.48 -6.94 -4.58
N ASN A 104 17.41 -7.04 -5.91
CA ASN A 104 17.30 -8.33 -6.59
C ASN A 104 18.51 -9.24 -6.28
N ASN A 105 19.72 -8.69 -6.34
CA ASN A 105 20.92 -9.44 -5.96
C ASN A 105 20.85 -9.98 -4.52
N ALA A 106 20.31 -9.23 -3.57
CA ALA A 106 20.13 -9.71 -2.20
C ALA A 106 19.11 -10.86 -2.14
N ILE A 107 18.00 -10.73 -2.85
CA ILE A 107 16.94 -11.76 -2.91
C ILE A 107 17.45 -13.03 -3.58
N ASP A 108 18.24 -12.94 -4.65
CA ASP A 108 18.88 -14.08 -5.35
C ASP A 108 19.86 -14.84 -4.44
N HIS A 109 20.40 -14.15 -3.40
CA HIS A 109 21.20 -14.80 -2.35
C HIS A 109 20.35 -15.38 -1.19
N GLY A 110 19.03 -15.42 -1.34
CA GLY A 110 18.11 -15.97 -0.36
C GLY A 110 17.75 -15.01 0.78
N ILE A 111 18.05 -13.72 0.66
CA ILE A 111 17.78 -12.70 1.68
C ILE A 111 16.39 -12.10 1.45
N VAL A 112 15.57 -12.05 2.49
CA VAL A 112 14.26 -11.39 2.42
C VAL A 112 14.44 -9.88 2.54
N VAL A 113 13.96 -9.13 1.55
CA VAL A 113 14.04 -7.66 1.58
C VAL A 113 12.66 -7.07 1.86
N VAL A 114 12.56 -6.31 2.93
CA VAL A 114 11.36 -5.57 3.36
C VAL A 114 11.59 -4.08 3.18
N ALA A 115 10.70 -3.40 2.48
CA ALA A 115 10.81 -1.98 2.19
C ALA A 115 9.56 -1.21 2.63
N ALA A 116 9.76 -0.07 3.28
CA ALA A 116 8.68 0.87 3.58
C ALA A 116 8.13 1.49 2.29
N ALA A 117 6.81 1.54 2.13
CA ALA A 117 6.17 2.05 0.91
C ALA A 117 6.50 3.52 0.62
N GLY A 118 6.76 4.33 1.67
CA GLY A 118 6.96 5.77 1.60
C GLY A 118 5.81 6.55 2.23
N ASN A 119 6.03 7.85 2.44
CA ASN A 119 5.08 8.72 3.17
C ASN A 119 4.50 9.83 2.28
N SER A 120 4.44 9.62 0.96
CA SER A 120 3.98 10.60 -0.03
C SER A 120 2.53 10.36 -0.49
N GLY A 121 1.72 9.58 0.27
CA GLY A 121 0.28 9.43 0.05
C GLY A 121 -0.50 10.71 0.36
N PRO A 122 -1.80 10.76 0.06
CA PRO A 122 -2.66 9.67 -0.41
C PRO A 122 -2.72 9.51 -1.94
N ASP A 123 -2.01 10.34 -2.70
CA ASP A 123 -2.06 10.31 -4.15
C ASP A 123 -1.57 8.97 -4.72
N LYS A 124 -2.11 8.59 -5.88
CA LYS A 124 -1.72 7.38 -6.61
C LYS A 124 -0.30 7.51 -7.18
N SER A 125 0.35 6.36 -7.39
CA SER A 125 1.68 6.25 -8.01
C SER A 125 2.81 6.97 -7.24
N THR A 126 2.75 6.92 -5.91
CA THR A 126 3.71 7.60 -5.01
C THR A 126 4.77 6.66 -4.43
N ILE A 127 4.72 5.36 -4.74
CA ILE A 127 5.72 4.38 -4.28
C ILE A 127 6.96 4.42 -5.19
N GLY A 128 8.13 4.67 -4.62
CA GLY A 128 9.42 4.69 -5.31
C GLY A 128 10.33 3.51 -4.96
N SER A 129 11.60 3.55 -5.41
CA SER A 129 12.59 2.50 -5.09
C SER A 129 13.14 2.65 -3.66
N PRO A 130 13.39 1.54 -2.92
CA PRO A 130 13.30 0.13 -3.34
C PRO A 130 11.90 -0.49 -3.23
N ALA A 131 10.91 0.21 -2.66
CA ALA A 131 9.60 -0.34 -2.38
C ALA A 131 8.81 -0.76 -3.64
N ARG A 132 9.07 -0.11 -4.77
CA ARG A 132 8.46 -0.49 -6.04
C ARG A 132 8.97 -1.80 -6.63
N ASN A 133 10.09 -2.35 -6.13
CA ASN A 133 10.65 -3.60 -6.64
C ASN A 133 9.65 -4.75 -6.49
N PRO A 134 9.34 -5.52 -7.57
CA PRO A 134 8.35 -6.59 -7.52
C PRO A 134 8.71 -7.72 -6.53
N ASN A 135 10.00 -7.98 -6.32
CA ASN A 135 10.49 -9.08 -5.50
C ASN A 135 10.62 -8.72 -4.02
N ALA A 136 10.83 -7.44 -3.67
CA ALA A 136 10.81 -6.97 -2.28
C ALA A 136 9.39 -7.08 -1.68
N ILE A 137 9.30 -7.13 -0.36
CA ILE A 137 8.04 -7.03 0.39
C ILE A 137 7.82 -5.56 0.75
N THR A 138 6.81 -4.94 0.17
CA THR A 138 6.51 -3.52 0.36
C THR A 138 5.40 -3.33 1.38
N VAL A 139 5.65 -2.52 2.39
CA VAL A 139 4.76 -2.36 3.54
C VAL A 139 4.23 -0.93 3.64
N GLY A 140 2.91 -0.78 3.52
CA GLY A 140 2.19 0.45 3.82
C GLY A 140 1.85 0.57 5.31
N ALA A 141 1.35 1.73 5.74
CA ALA A 141 1.07 2.04 7.13
C ALA A 141 -0.43 2.10 7.44
N THR A 142 -0.83 1.46 8.55
CA THR A 142 -2.16 1.61 9.16
C THR A 142 -2.05 2.17 10.57
N TYR A 143 -3.19 2.61 11.10
CA TYR A 143 -3.37 2.75 12.54
C TYR A 143 -3.27 1.36 13.20
N ASN A 144 -3.22 1.33 14.51
CA ASN A 144 -3.10 0.09 15.29
C ASN A 144 -4.29 -0.11 16.22
N ASN A 145 -4.40 -1.29 16.85
CA ASN A 145 -5.53 -1.61 17.73
C ASN A 145 -5.56 -0.81 19.05
N ARG A 146 -4.48 -0.10 19.39
CA ARG A 146 -4.41 0.73 20.62
C ARG A 146 -4.81 2.15 20.32
N ASP A 147 -4.30 2.69 19.18
CA ASP A 147 -4.52 4.07 18.74
C ASP A 147 -5.20 3.99 17.36
N SER A 148 -6.52 4.21 17.36
CA SER A 148 -7.36 4.09 16.17
C SER A 148 -7.52 5.44 15.48
N SER A 149 -7.70 5.44 14.16
CA SER A 149 -8.15 6.63 13.45
C SER A 149 -9.58 6.95 13.84
N MET A 150 -9.85 8.21 14.20
CA MET A 150 -11.20 8.71 14.28
C MET A 150 -11.72 8.90 12.86
N VAL A 151 -12.85 8.30 12.55
CA VAL A 151 -13.51 8.38 11.24
C VAL A 151 -14.97 8.74 11.43
N SER A 152 -15.61 9.19 10.36
CA SER A 152 -17.03 9.51 10.38
C SER A 152 -17.75 9.00 9.15
N THR A 153 -19.04 8.72 9.28
CA THR A 153 -19.93 8.36 8.18
C THR A 153 -21.19 9.23 8.25
N LEU A 154 -21.69 9.63 7.10
CA LEU A 154 -22.99 10.25 6.93
C LEU A 154 -23.74 9.56 5.80
N GLN A 155 -24.91 9.04 6.10
CA GLN A 155 -25.83 8.48 5.12
C GLN A 155 -27.14 9.24 5.19
N VAL A 156 -27.72 9.63 4.05
CA VAL A 156 -29.04 10.29 3.96
C VAL A 156 -29.87 9.52 2.93
N GLY A 157 -30.93 8.89 3.37
CA GLY A 157 -31.64 7.90 2.58
C GLY A 157 -30.69 6.75 2.17
N GLU A 158 -30.54 6.54 0.87
CA GLU A 158 -29.60 5.54 0.32
C GLU A 158 -28.23 6.14 -0.04
N THR A 159 -28.06 7.46 0.04
CA THR A 159 -26.83 8.15 -0.40
C THR A 159 -25.82 8.24 0.75
N GLN A 160 -24.60 7.82 0.49
CA GLN A 160 -23.45 7.98 1.38
C GLN A 160 -22.65 9.22 0.98
N PHE A 161 -22.25 10.03 1.96
CA PHE A 161 -21.49 11.25 1.79
C PHE A 161 -20.11 11.14 2.41
N GLN A 162 -19.11 11.75 1.79
CA GLN A 162 -17.77 11.80 2.34
C GLN A 162 -17.67 12.88 3.42
N VAL A 163 -17.44 12.48 4.65
CA VAL A 163 -17.31 13.36 5.79
C VAL A 163 -16.04 13.09 6.59
N LEU A 164 -15.45 14.12 7.18
CA LEU A 164 -14.28 14.01 8.06
C LEU A 164 -14.64 14.52 9.46
N PRO A 165 -14.25 13.80 10.53
CA PRO A 165 -14.43 14.30 11.89
C PRO A 165 -13.59 15.56 12.10
N MET A 166 -14.16 16.59 12.72
CA MET A 166 -13.40 17.79 13.10
C MET A 166 -12.52 17.50 14.33
N LEU A 167 -11.35 18.13 14.39
CA LEU A 167 -10.45 17.99 15.53
C LEU A 167 -11.16 18.46 16.82
N GLY A 168 -11.17 17.59 17.83
CA GLY A 168 -11.84 17.81 19.10
C GLY A 168 -13.29 17.32 19.15
N THR A 169 -13.86 16.81 18.06
CA THR A 169 -15.23 16.26 18.05
C THR A 169 -15.37 15.03 18.94
N ASN A 170 -16.58 14.72 19.36
CA ASN A 170 -16.89 13.56 20.20
C ASN A 170 -17.02 12.28 19.38
N ILE A 171 -16.45 11.20 19.92
CA ILE A 171 -16.79 9.83 19.52
C ILE A 171 -18.14 9.47 20.15
N ILE A 172 -18.97 8.78 19.39
CA ILE A 172 -20.29 8.32 19.87
C ILE A 172 -20.33 6.78 19.91
N SER A 173 -21.00 6.24 20.93
CA SER A 173 -21.13 4.77 21.09
C SER A 173 -22.07 4.16 20.06
N ASP A 174 -23.11 4.86 19.69
CA ASP A 174 -24.14 4.41 18.76
C ASP A 174 -24.38 5.47 17.68
N PRO A 175 -24.60 5.07 16.42
CA PRO A 175 -24.94 5.99 15.34
C PRO A 175 -26.20 6.81 15.65
N ILE A 176 -26.19 8.08 15.32
CA ILE A 176 -27.33 8.97 15.44
C ILE A 176 -28.18 8.85 14.18
N SER A 177 -29.33 8.15 14.29
CA SER A 177 -30.31 8.05 13.22
C SER A 177 -31.49 8.96 13.51
N THR A 178 -31.66 10.01 12.69
CA THR A 178 -32.72 11.04 12.85
C THR A 178 -32.80 11.89 11.58
N ASP A 179 -33.72 12.88 11.56
CA ASP A 179 -33.76 13.82 10.45
C ASP A 179 -32.54 14.76 10.44
N ILE A 180 -32.10 15.12 9.24
CA ILE A 180 -31.15 16.22 9.02
C ILE A 180 -31.85 17.41 8.43
N ILE A 181 -31.50 18.62 8.89
CA ILE A 181 -32.11 19.86 8.47
C ILE A 181 -31.09 20.95 8.17
N PHE A 182 -31.33 21.80 7.18
CA PHE A 182 -30.43 22.90 6.84
C PHE A 182 -30.61 24.06 7.83
N GLY A 183 -29.54 24.34 8.58
CA GLY A 183 -29.44 25.40 9.62
C GLY A 183 -28.61 26.60 9.20
N LYS A 184 -28.62 26.98 7.93
CA LYS A 184 -27.88 28.11 7.35
C LYS A 184 -26.39 28.09 7.74
N TYR A 185 -25.93 29.06 8.53
CA TYR A 185 -24.57 29.18 9.04
C TYR A 185 -24.39 28.67 10.47
N SER A 186 -25.46 28.15 11.10
CA SER A 186 -25.50 27.72 12.50
C SER A 186 -25.04 28.83 13.47
N ARG A 187 -25.51 30.04 13.27
CA ARG A 187 -25.39 31.18 14.21
C ARG A 187 -26.55 31.14 15.20
N GLU A 188 -26.45 31.92 16.28
CA GLU A 188 -27.48 31.99 17.30
C GLU A 188 -28.87 32.27 16.71
N ASN A 189 -28.98 33.30 15.87
CA ASN A 189 -30.25 33.72 15.26
C ASN A 189 -30.76 32.82 14.12
N ASP A 190 -29.95 31.91 13.64
CA ASP A 190 -30.35 30.99 12.56
C ASP A 190 -31.34 29.92 13.04
N PHE A 191 -31.51 29.80 14.37
CA PHE A 191 -32.41 28.85 15.03
C PHE A 191 -33.70 29.45 15.58
N ASP A 192 -33.91 30.78 15.49
CA ASP A 192 -35.08 31.41 16.06
C ASP A 192 -36.42 30.85 15.55
N ASP A 193 -36.49 30.51 14.25
CA ASP A 193 -37.68 29.94 13.60
C ASP A 193 -37.45 28.49 13.15
N LEU A 194 -36.38 27.82 13.62
CA LEU A 194 -35.97 26.50 13.14
C LEU A 194 -35.87 25.49 14.29
N ASP A 195 -36.78 24.52 14.33
CA ASP A 195 -36.74 23.45 15.34
C ASP A 195 -35.73 22.34 14.94
N VAL A 196 -34.56 22.38 15.58
CA VAL A 196 -33.45 21.43 15.39
C VAL A 196 -33.35 20.37 16.49
N ARG A 197 -34.29 20.38 17.46
CA ARG A 197 -34.24 19.44 18.59
C ARG A 197 -34.30 17.99 18.14
N GLY A 198 -33.30 17.26 18.57
CA GLY A 198 -33.14 15.83 18.24
C GLY A 198 -32.68 15.57 16.83
N LYS A 199 -32.39 16.57 16.01
CA LYS A 199 -31.99 16.43 14.60
C LYS A 199 -30.48 16.64 14.39
N ILE A 200 -30.00 16.28 13.21
CA ILE A 200 -28.69 16.66 12.70
C ILE A 200 -28.85 18.01 11.96
N VAL A 201 -27.90 18.91 12.15
CA VAL A 201 -27.89 20.21 11.46
C VAL A 201 -26.87 20.19 10.35
N LEU A 202 -27.27 20.53 9.12
CA LEU A 202 -26.37 20.85 8.01
C LEU A 202 -26.15 22.38 8.00
N ALA A 203 -24.88 22.82 8.08
CA ALA A 203 -24.54 24.23 8.05
C ALA A 203 -23.48 24.56 7.01
N GLU A 204 -23.44 25.80 6.53
CA GLU A 204 -22.39 26.29 5.65
C GLU A 204 -21.21 26.85 6.47
N ARG A 205 -19.99 26.64 6.00
CA ARG A 205 -18.78 27.27 6.54
C ARG A 205 -18.82 28.79 6.32
N GLY A 206 -18.28 29.58 7.29
CA GLY A 206 -18.30 31.04 7.24
C GLY A 206 -19.59 31.60 7.78
N GLY A 207 -19.97 32.79 7.35
CA GLY A 207 -21.17 33.53 7.76
C GLY A 207 -21.93 34.06 6.54
N GLU A 208 -22.93 34.94 6.81
CA GLU A 208 -23.82 35.50 5.78
C GLU A 208 -23.06 36.43 4.82
N THR A 209 -22.03 37.10 5.31
CA THR A 209 -21.16 37.96 4.49
C THR A 209 -19.76 37.34 4.36
N PRO A 210 -19.02 37.64 3.29
CA PRO A 210 -17.67 37.08 3.09
C PRO A 210 -16.67 37.35 4.21
N ASP A 211 -16.86 38.46 4.95
CA ASP A 211 -15.98 38.91 6.03
C ASP A 211 -16.41 38.37 7.41
N GLU A 212 -17.57 37.74 7.50
CA GLU A 212 -18.09 37.19 8.75
C GLU A 212 -17.41 35.84 9.08
N ILE A 213 -16.68 35.83 10.18
CA ILE A 213 -16.04 34.62 10.71
C ILE A 213 -16.95 34.06 11.83
N VAL A 214 -17.49 32.86 11.58
CA VAL A 214 -18.18 32.07 12.61
C VAL A 214 -17.34 30.83 12.85
N PHE A 215 -16.76 30.73 14.06
CA PHE A 215 -15.92 29.58 14.42
C PHE A 215 -16.74 28.30 14.47
N PHE A 216 -16.09 27.18 14.22
CA PHE A 216 -16.75 25.86 14.23
C PHE A 216 -17.24 25.50 15.63
N SER A 217 -16.51 25.91 16.68
CA SER A 217 -16.95 25.83 18.08
C SER A 217 -18.25 26.58 18.33
N ASP A 218 -18.39 27.81 17.79
CA ASP A 218 -19.61 28.60 17.95
C ASP A 218 -20.80 27.93 17.23
N LYS A 219 -20.57 27.41 16.01
CA LYS A 219 -21.60 26.66 15.27
C LYS A 219 -22.07 25.43 16.06
N GLU A 220 -21.14 24.68 16.66
CA GLU A 220 -21.45 23.54 17.51
C GLU A 220 -22.21 23.94 18.76
N ILE A 221 -21.74 24.98 19.46
CA ILE A 221 -22.38 25.53 20.67
C ILE A 221 -23.83 25.97 20.40
N PHE A 222 -24.08 26.70 19.31
CA PHE A 222 -25.43 27.16 18.99
C PHE A 222 -26.33 26.00 18.57
N ALA A 223 -25.85 25.07 17.75
CA ALA A 223 -26.62 23.89 17.37
C ALA A 223 -26.96 23.02 18.60
N SER A 224 -25.96 22.72 19.45
CA SER A 224 -26.16 21.89 20.65
C SER A 224 -27.07 22.55 21.67
N LYS A 225 -26.94 23.87 21.94
CA LYS A 225 -27.84 24.62 22.82
C LYS A 225 -29.29 24.59 22.35
N ASN A 226 -29.53 24.55 21.04
CA ASN A 226 -30.87 24.43 20.47
C ASN A 226 -31.35 22.97 20.37
N GLY A 227 -30.57 22.00 20.92
CA GLY A 227 -30.95 20.61 21.06
C GLY A 227 -30.67 19.74 19.85
N ALA A 228 -29.83 20.18 18.92
CA ALA A 228 -29.31 19.32 17.86
C ALA A 228 -28.53 18.15 18.43
N LYS A 229 -28.48 17.02 17.71
CA LYS A 229 -27.71 15.81 18.07
C LYS A 229 -26.42 15.63 17.29
N GLY A 230 -26.26 16.38 16.21
CA GLY A 230 -25.07 16.35 15.38
C GLY A 230 -24.98 17.56 14.47
N LEU A 231 -23.78 17.90 14.04
CA LEU A 231 -23.51 19.01 13.12
C LEU A 231 -22.66 18.57 11.96
N VAL A 232 -23.11 18.87 10.74
CA VAL A 232 -22.37 18.68 9.49
C VAL A 232 -22.10 20.06 8.90
N VAL A 233 -20.84 20.41 8.68
CA VAL A 233 -20.48 21.70 8.07
C VAL A 233 -19.88 21.46 6.69
N TYR A 234 -20.55 21.97 5.65
CA TYR A 234 -19.97 21.90 4.30
C TYR A 234 -19.15 23.15 3.97
N ASN A 235 -18.15 22.96 3.11
CA ASN A 235 -17.24 24.02 2.74
C ASN A 235 -17.93 25.11 1.91
N ASN A 236 -17.52 26.37 2.08
CA ASN A 236 -17.93 27.50 1.24
C ASN A 236 -17.01 27.70 0.03
N GLN A 237 -15.93 26.92 -0.10
CA GLN A 237 -15.00 26.86 -1.21
C GLN A 237 -14.91 25.42 -1.75
N PRO A 238 -14.49 25.21 -3.01
CA PRO A 238 -14.33 23.85 -3.57
C PRO A 238 -13.46 22.95 -2.70
N GLY A 239 -13.82 21.67 -2.63
CA GLY A 239 -13.10 20.63 -1.89
C GLY A 239 -13.46 20.52 -0.42
N ILE A 240 -12.83 19.57 0.26
CA ILE A 240 -12.99 19.31 1.70
C ILE A 240 -12.06 20.20 2.53
N PHE A 241 -12.36 20.36 3.81
CA PHE A 241 -11.49 21.08 4.75
C PHE A 241 -11.35 20.30 6.06
N PHE A 242 -10.26 20.54 6.77
CA PHE A 242 -10.06 20.06 8.13
C PHE A 242 -10.51 21.13 9.11
N GLY A 243 -11.58 20.85 9.85
CA GLY A 243 -12.12 21.77 10.84
C GLY A 243 -11.57 21.47 12.24
N GLU A 244 -11.42 22.52 13.05
CA GLU A 244 -11.00 22.43 14.44
C GLU A 244 -12.04 23.06 15.34
N LEU A 245 -12.53 22.31 16.33
CA LEU A 245 -13.46 22.81 17.36
C LEU A 245 -12.69 23.41 18.54
N ILE A 246 -11.52 22.88 18.85
CA ILE A 246 -10.66 23.34 19.95
C ILE A 246 -9.54 24.19 19.36
N HIS A 247 -9.51 25.47 19.71
CA HIS A 247 -8.53 26.44 19.23
C HIS A 247 -8.24 27.49 20.32
N GLU A 248 -7.21 28.32 20.16
CA GLU A 248 -6.73 29.27 21.17
C GLU A 248 -7.75 30.34 21.64
N TYR A 249 -8.79 30.57 20.85
CA TYR A 249 -9.84 31.57 21.17
C TYR A 249 -11.06 30.96 21.84
N VAL A 250 -11.12 29.66 22.06
CA VAL A 250 -12.20 29.00 22.77
C VAL A 250 -11.85 28.83 24.25
N SER A 251 -12.85 28.82 25.13
CA SER A 251 -12.62 28.59 26.56
C SER A 251 -11.91 27.26 26.83
N GLU A 252 -11.00 27.25 27.82
CA GLU A 252 -10.34 26.01 28.28
C GLU A 252 -11.34 24.96 28.79
N ASP A 253 -12.53 25.39 29.24
CA ASP A 253 -13.63 24.54 29.71
C ASP A 253 -14.56 24.08 28.59
N TYR A 254 -14.29 24.43 27.33
CA TYR A 254 -15.11 24.01 26.21
C TYR A 254 -14.83 22.55 25.82
N TYR A 255 -15.88 21.77 25.85
CA TYR A 255 -15.92 20.42 25.31
C TYR A 255 -17.11 20.32 24.36
N PRO A 256 -16.92 19.90 23.09
CA PRO A 256 -18.03 19.72 22.16
C PRO A 256 -19.09 18.77 22.72
N SER A 257 -20.34 19.15 22.59
CA SER A 257 -21.49 18.42 23.15
C SER A 257 -22.08 17.43 22.13
N ILE A 258 -21.90 17.73 20.86
CA ILE A 258 -22.40 16.90 19.74
C ILE A 258 -21.30 16.57 18.73
N PRO A 259 -21.38 15.41 18.05
CA PRO A 259 -20.44 15.07 16.99
C PRO A 259 -20.54 16.09 15.85
N THR A 260 -19.37 16.55 15.41
CA THR A 260 -19.25 17.58 14.37
C THR A 260 -18.29 17.13 13.30
N VAL A 261 -18.74 17.17 12.04
CA VAL A 261 -17.99 16.71 10.87
C VAL A 261 -17.94 17.77 9.78
N SER A 262 -16.92 17.73 8.95
CA SER A 262 -16.76 18.56 7.75
C SER A 262 -17.13 17.78 6.49
N MET A 263 -17.53 18.50 5.44
CA MET A 263 -17.95 17.96 4.15
C MET A 263 -17.44 18.86 3.01
N THR A 264 -17.30 18.31 1.80
CA THR A 264 -16.99 19.12 0.61
C THR A 264 -18.12 20.09 0.29
N ARG A 265 -17.82 21.14 -0.47
CA ARG A 265 -18.85 22.06 -0.96
C ARG A 265 -19.81 21.38 -1.91
N GLU A 266 -19.28 20.58 -2.79
CA GLU A 266 -20.01 19.88 -3.84
C GLU A 266 -21.07 18.97 -3.23
N GLU A 267 -20.66 18.11 -2.31
CA GLU A 267 -21.57 17.19 -1.60
C GLU A 267 -22.53 17.93 -0.67
N GLY A 268 -22.09 19.02 -0.02
CA GLY A 268 -22.98 19.84 0.82
C GLY A 268 -24.11 20.50 0.02
N LEU A 269 -23.83 20.99 -1.19
CA LEU A 269 -24.85 21.53 -2.09
C LEU A 269 -25.77 20.44 -2.64
N GLU A 270 -25.23 19.24 -2.93
CA GLU A 270 -26.01 18.08 -3.33
C GLU A 270 -26.94 17.63 -2.21
N LEU A 271 -26.41 17.47 -0.99
CA LEU A 271 -27.20 17.12 0.20
C LEU A 271 -28.32 18.13 0.44
N LYS A 272 -28.04 19.43 0.30
CA LYS A 272 -29.06 20.47 0.46
C LYS A 272 -30.23 20.32 -0.53
N LYS A 273 -29.99 19.82 -1.74
CA LYS A 273 -31.06 19.50 -2.71
C LYS A 273 -31.83 18.23 -2.30
N ILE A 274 -31.11 17.21 -1.80
CA ILE A 274 -31.73 15.96 -1.35
C ILE A 274 -32.70 16.23 -0.18
N LEU A 275 -32.38 17.18 0.70
CA LEU A 275 -33.23 17.58 1.84
C LEU A 275 -34.62 18.13 1.45
N GLU A 276 -34.85 18.42 0.19
CA GLU A 276 -36.19 18.78 -0.32
C GLU A 276 -37.14 17.56 -0.35
N SER A 277 -36.61 16.33 -0.39
CA SER A 277 -37.41 15.11 -0.52
C SER A 277 -37.07 14.01 0.50
N GLU A 278 -35.88 14.00 1.05
CA GLU A 278 -35.40 12.97 1.99
C GLU A 278 -34.62 13.63 3.13
N THR A 279 -35.02 13.38 4.36
CA THR A 279 -34.40 13.95 5.56
C THR A 279 -33.84 12.92 6.53
N SER A 280 -34.16 11.63 6.33
CA SER A 280 -33.67 10.56 7.19
C SER A 280 -32.17 10.39 7.06
N ALA A 281 -31.45 10.61 8.13
CA ALA A 281 -29.98 10.58 8.13
C ALA A 281 -29.43 9.73 9.27
N THR A 282 -28.27 9.13 9.01
CA THR A 282 -27.47 8.45 10.03
C THR A 282 -26.05 9.03 10.03
N LEU A 283 -25.67 9.65 11.15
CA LEU A 283 -24.33 10.18 11.41
C LEU A 283 -23.63 9.29 12.42
N ASN A 284 -22.39 8.92 12.14
CA ASN A 284 -21.53 8.21 13.08
C ASN A 284 -20.14 8.85 13.15
N VAL A 285 -19.53 8.87 14.34
CA VAL A 285 -18.14 9.26 14.58
C VAL A 285 -17.56 8.23 15.54
N PHE A 286 -16.59 7.47 15.08
CA PHE A 286 -16.06 6.32 15.82
C PHE A 286 -14.57 6.09 15.55
N ASN A 287 -13.93 5.28 16.40
CA ASN A 287 -12.57 4.83 16.16
C ASN A 287 -12.57 3.66 15.21
N HIS A 288 -11.73 3.73 14.17
CA HIS A 288 -11.53 2.66 13.21
C HIS A 288 -10.09 2.15 13.31
N PRO A 289 -9.86 1.02 13.98
CA PRO A 289 -8.54 0.38 13.98
C PRO A 289 -8.20 -0.05 12.55
N ASP A 290 -6.89 -0.11 12.26
CA ASP A 290 -6.39 -0.60 10.98
C ASP A 290 -6.74 0.24 9.74
N PHE A 291 -7.26 1.45 9.93
CA PHE A 291 -7.46 2.40 8.84
C PHE A 291 -6.11 2.76 8.20
N ILE A 292 -6.04 2.84 6.87
CA ILE A 292 -4.80 3.18 6.17
C ILE A 292 -4.42 4.63 6.48
N ALA A 293 -3.17 4.86 6.86
CA ALA A 293 -2.66 6.20 7.09
C ALA A 293 -2.70 7.03 5.78
N THR A 294 -3.18 8.26 5.88
CA THR A 294 -3.28 9.15 4.70
C THR A 294 -1.93 9.40 4.03
N PHE A 295 -0.86 9.46 4.79
CA PHE A 295 0.50 9.62 4.26
C PHE A 295 1.05 8.35 3.59
N SER A 296 0.48 7.17 3.84
CA SER A 296 1.00 5.93 3.26
C SER A 296 0.99 5.99 1.74
N ALA A 297 2.17 5.83 1.12
CA ALA A 297 2.30 5.87 -0.33
C ALA A 297 1.53 4.74 -1.00
N ARG A 298 1.01 4.99 -2.20
CA ARG A 298 0.09 4.11 -2.93
C ARG A 298 0.60 3.77 -4.32
N GLY A 299 0.16 2.62 -4.82
CA GLY A 299 0.25 2.26 -6.22
C GLY A 299 -0.67 3.10 -7.13
N PRO A 300 -0.87 2.67 -8.38
CA PRO A 300 -0.12 1.60 -9.03
C PRO A 300 1.34 1.97 -9.32
N VAL A 301 2.23 0.99 -9.29
CA VAL A 301 3.65 1.16 -9.66
C VAL A 301 3.97 0.53 -11.01
N SER A 302 3.20 -0.48 -11.40
CA SER A 302 3.33 -1.21 -12.64
C SER A 302 2.00 -1.89 -12.99
N PRO A 303 1.70 -2.07 -14.28
CA PRO A 303 0.57 -2.88 -14.69
C PRO A 303 0.79 -4.39 -14.46
N PHE A 304 2.01 -4.84 -14.26
CA PHE A 304 2.37 -6.26 -14.18
C PHE A 304 2.39 -6.82 -12.76
N TYR A 305 2.47 -5.95 -11.77
CA TYR A 305 2.45 -6.31 -10.35
C TYR A 305 1.89 -5.17 -9.52
N GLN A 306 1.36 -5.50 -8.38
CA GLN A 306 0.68 -4.57 -7.49
C GLN A 306 1.55 -4.27 -6.25
N LYS A 307 1.54 -3.00 -5.81
CA LYS A 307 2.16 -2.50 -4.58
C LYS A 307 1.23 -1.49 -3.87
N PRO A 308 1.31 -1.43 -2.52
CA PRO A 308 2.13 -2.23 -1.59
C PRO A 308 1.73 -3.71 -1.61
N ASP A 309 2.55 -4.61 -1.03
CA ASP A 309 2.18 -6.01 -0.90
C ASP A 309 1.17 -6.23 0.23
N LEU A 310 1.36 -5.52 1.34
CA LEU A 310 0.52 -5.55 2.53
C LEU A 310 0.73 -4.28 3.37
N VAL A 311 -0.02 -4.14 4.44
CA VAL A 311 0.12 -3.03 5.39
C VAL A 311 0.36 -3.57 6.82
N ALA A 312 0.95 -2.71 7.66
CA ALA A 312 1.20 -3.02 9.07
C ALA A 312 1.03 -1.75 9.93
N PRO A 313 0.93 -1.88 11.27
CA PRO A 313 0.85 -0.74 12.16
C PRO A 313 2.03 0.23 11.96
N GLY A 314 1.73 1.47 11.59
CA GLY A 314 2.73 2.51 11.32
C GLY A 314 2.34 3.89 11.86
N VAL A 315 1.24 3.99 12.61
CA VAL A 315 0.75 5.24 13.20
C VAL A 315 0.73 5.13 14.72
N PHE A 316 1.24 6.16 15.41
CA PHE A 316 1.35 6.21 16.87
C PHE A 316 2.07 5.00 17.48
N VAL A 317 3.11 4.53 16.80
CA VAL A 317 3.90 3.40 17.25
C VAL A 317 4.83 3.83 18.39
N ASN A 318 4.66 3.20 19.56
CA ASN A 318 5.56 3.40 20.70
C ASN A 318 6.80 2.54 20.53
N THR A 319 7.98 3.15 20.58
CA THR A 319 9.27 2.48 20.35
C THR A 319 10.40 3.12 21.14
N THR A 320 11.56 2.47 21.12
CA THR A 320 12.79 2.98 21.74
C THR A 320 13.30 4.24 21.06
N SER A 321 14.00 5.10 21.79
CA SER A 321 14.62 6.33 21.27
C SER A 321 16.03 6.51 21.84
N LEU A 322 16.77 7.49 21.30
CA LEU A 322 18.10 7.84 21.80
C LEU A 322 18.08 8.21 23.29
N LYS A 323 19.25 8.15 23.93
CA LYS A 323 19.45 8.56 25.33
C LYS A 323 18.55 7.85 26.35
N ASN A 324 18.20 6.60 26.08
CA ASN A 324 17.34 5.79 26.93
C ASN A 324 15.90 6.29 27.09
N PHE A 325 15.37 6.96 26.05
CA PHE A 325 13.97 7.37 25.99
C PHE A 325 13.12 6.42 25.12
N TYR A 326 11.84 6.63 25.19
CA TYR A 326 10.83 6.05 24.29
C TYR A 326 10.14 7.18 23.55
N ASN A 327 9.63 6.91 22.37
CA ASN A 327 8.94 7.88 21.55
C ASN A 327 7.73 7.25 20.86
N ILE A 328 6.69 8.04 20.65
CA ILE A 328 5.55 7.69 19.81
C ILE A 328 5.78 8.33 18.45
N THR A 329 5.72 7.54 17.41
CA THR A 329 6.10 7.97 16.06
C THR A 329 5.17 7.40 15.01
N SER A 330 5.19 7.99 13.79
CA SER A 330 4.34 7.56 12.68
C SER A 330 5.12 7.60 11.36
N GLY A 331 4.88 6.62 10.49
CA GLY A 331 5.49 6.47 9.18
C GLY A 331 5.47 5.03 8.70
N THR A 332 5.54 4.81 7.40
CA THR A 332 5.76 3.48 6.81
C THR A 332 7.09 2.88 7.24
N SER A 333 8.05 3.72 7.63
CA SER A 333 9.31 3.32 8.25
C SER A 333 9.15 2.52 9.54
N TYR A 334 8.01 2.67 10.22
CA TYR A 334 7.66 1.95 11.43
C TYR A 334 6.72 0.79 11.18
N ALA A 335 6.07 0.74 10.03
CA ALA A 335 5.29 -0.41 9.58
C ALA A 335 6.19 -1.56 9.08
N ALA A 336 7.20 -1.26 8.26
CA ALA A 336 8.13 -2.23 7.71
C ALA A 336 8.83 -3.11 8.77
N PRO A 337 9.34 -2.58 9.89
CA PRO A 337 9.98 -3.38 10.93
C PRO A 337 9.02 -4.37 11.64
N HIS A 338 7.72 -4.12 11.70
CA HIS A 338 6.75 -5.11 12.19
C HIS A 338 6.77 -6.36 11.30
N VAL A 339 6.81 -6.16 9.99
CA VAL A 339 6.87 -7.26 9.01
C VAL A 339 8.23 -7.96 9.08
N SER A 340 9.33 -7.21 9.21
CA SER A 340 10.67 -7.79 9.34
C SER A 340 10.79 -8.66 10.59
N GLY A 341 10.25 -8.21 11.73
CA GLY A 341 10.18 -9.01 12.95
C GLY A 341 9.31 -10.26 12.79
N ALA A 342 8.18 -10.15 12.09
CA ALA A 342 7.33 -11.30 11.80
C ALA A 342 8.04 -12.35 10.92
N ILE A 343 8.78 -11.91 9.91
CA ILE A 343 9.60 -12.79 9.05
C ILE A 343 10.67 -13.51 9.89
N ALA A 344 11.31 -12.81 10.83
CA ALA A 344 12.28 -13.41 11.71
C ALA A 344 11.69 -14.59 12.50
N LEU A 345 10.46 -14.47 13.00
CA LEU A 345 9.75 -15.55 13.68
C LEU A 345 9.36 -16.70 12.73
N LEU A 346 9.00 -16.38 11.47
CA LEU A 346 8.74 -17.41 10.46
C LEU A 346 10.00 -18.23 10.15
N LEU A 347 11.14 -17.56 9.98
CA LEU A 347 12.43 -18.21 9.73
C LEU A 347 12.95 -18.98 10.96
N GLU A 348 12.63 -18.54 12.18
CA GLU A 348 12.91 -19.32 13.40
C GLU A 348 12.15 -20.65 13.39
N LYS A 349 10.88 -20.64 12.96
CA LYS A 349 10.05 -21.83 12.86
C LYS A 349 10.47 -22.74 11.69
N ASN A 350 10.76 -22.15 10.54
CA ASN A 350 11.12 -22.86 9.32
C ASN A 350 12.25 -22.14 8.56
N PRO A 351 13.53 -22.49 8.87
CA PRO A 351 14.71 -21.80 8.33
C PRO A 351 14.94 -21.99 6.82
N GLU A 352 14.27 -22.93 6.20
CA GLU A 352 14.44 -23.25 4.77
C GLU A 352 13.48 -22.45 3.87
N LEU A 353 12.59 -21.61 4.45
CA LEU A 353 11.68 -20.77 3.66
C LEU A 353 12.46 -19.79 2.78
N THR A 354 12.12 -19.79 1.52
CA THR A 354 12.68 -18.85 0.53
C THR A 354 11.99 -17.47 0.65
N PRO A 355 12.62 -16.38 0.16
CA PRO A 355 11.99 -15.06 0.13
C PRO A 355 10.61 -15.04 -0.55
N HIS A 356 10.45 -15.82 -1.64
CA HIS A 356 9.19 -15.94 -2.37
C HIS A 356 8.10 -16.63 -1.54
N GLU A 357 8.42 -17.72 -0.86
CA GLU A 357 7.49 -18.45 0.01
C GLU A 357 7.05 -17.61 1.21
N ILE A 358 7.99 -16.87 1.82
CA ILE A 358 7.69 -15.93 2.91
C ILE A 358 6.74 -14.84 2.41
N LYS A 359 7.02 -14.25 1.25
CA LYS A 359 6.15 -13.26 0.64
C LYS A 359 4.75 -13.82 0.36
N SER A 360 4.68 -15.06 -0.13
CA SER A 360 3.42 -15.76 -0.36
C SER A 360 2.62 -15.93 0.94
N ILE A 361 3.24 -16.46 1.99
CA ILE A 361 2.60 -16.65 3.29
C ILE A 361 2.03 -15.32 3.81
N LEU A 362 2.83 -14.26 3.80
CA LEU A 362 2.41 -12.96 4.34
C LEU A 362 1.24 -12.35 3.56
N ILE A 363 1.24 -12.46 2.23
CA ILE A 363 0.16 -11.96 1.37
C ILE A 363 -1.12 -12.75 1.61
N THR A 364 -1.03 -14.08 1.59
CA THR A 364 -2.22 -14.94 1.59
C THR A 364 -2.85 -15.12 2.96
N THR A 365 -2.14 -14.76 4.03
CA THR A 365 -2.64 -14.80 5.41
C THR A 365 -3.01 -13.43 5.99
N SER A 366 -2.83 -12.34 5.23
CA SER A 366 -3.20 -10.98 5.67
C SER A 366 -4.70 -10.86 5.91
N ASP A 367 -5.08 -9.98 6.86
CA ASP A 367 -6.48 -9.64 7.12
C ASP A 367 -6.97 -8.58 6.13
N VAL A 368 -8.14 -8.80 5.56
CA VAL A 368 -8.81 -7.80 4.73
C VAL A 368 -9.14 -6.57 5.60
N ILE A 369 -8.84 -5.40 5.08
CA ILE A 369 -9.11 -4.12 5.74
C ILE A 369 -10.13 -3.32 4.94
N THR A 370 -10.96 -2.56 5.66
CA THR A 370 -12.06 -1.80 5.07
C THR A 370 -11.98 -0.33 5.45
N ASP A 371 -12.63 0.52 4.67
CA ASP A 371 -12.89 1.90 5.02
C ASP A 371 -14.02 2.03 6.07
N GLN A 372 -14.39 3.25 6.41
CA GLN A 372 -15.44 3.55 7.38
C GLN A 372 -16.84 3.08 6.96
N TYR A 373 -17.05 2.80 5.69
CA TYR A 373 -18.30 2.25 5.13
C TYR A 373 -18.28 0.74 4.94
N LYS A 374 -17.25 0.06 5.45
CA LYS A 374 -17.00 -1.39 5.28
C LYS A 374 -16.71 -1.80 3.84
N LYS A 375 -16.37 -0.85 2.98
CA LYS A 375 -15.83 -1.12 1.64
C LYS A 375 -14.36 -1.50 1.78
N GLU A 376 -13.91 -2.55 1.10
CA GLU A 376 -12.51 -2.92 1.06
C GLU A 376 -11.66 -1.80 0.46
N PHE A 377 -10.48 -1.57 1.03
CA PHE A 377 -9.52 -0.66 0.41
C PHE A 377 -8.98 -1.25 -0.88
N GLU A 378 -8.81 -0.39 -1.90
CA GLU A 378 -8.14 -0.76 -3.15
C GLU A 378 -6.77 -1.39 -2.87
N PHE A 379 -6.36 -2.36 -3.66
CA PHE A 379 -5.05 -3.02 -3.50
C PHE A 379 -3.89 -2.05 -3.65
N ASP A 380 -4.04 -0.99 -4.44
CA ASP A 380 -3.03 0.07 -4.58
C ASP A 380 -2.80 0.87 -3.28
N ALA A 381 -3.72 0.81 -2.34
CA ALA A 381 -3.61 1.45 -1.03
C ALA A 381 -3.26 0.45 0.09
N GLY A 382 -3.95 -0.69 0.14
CA GLY A 382 -3.89 -1.66 1.23
C GLY A 382 -3.12 -2.95 0.93
N GLY A 383 -2.73 -3.17 -0.32
CA GLY A 383 -2.17 -4.45 -0.72
C GLY A 383 -3.14 -5.61 -0.46
N ALA A 384 -2.61 -6.73 -0.03
CA ALA A 384 -3.44 -7.87 0.39
C ALA A 384 -4.25 -7.59 1.66
N GLY A 385 -3.85 -6.60 2.46
CA GLY A 385 -4.47 -6.24 3.72
C GLY A 385 -3.45 -6.12 4.85
N ARG A 386 -3.91 -6.12 6.10
CA ARG A 386 -3.04 -5.99 7.27
C ARG A 386 -2.39 -7.33 7.61
N ILE A 387 -1.10 -7.30 7.95
CA ILE A 387 -0.38 -8.48 8.42
C ILE A 387 -1.10 -9.14 9.61
N ASP A 388 -1.33 -10.45 9.53
CA ASP A 388 -1.71 -11.31 10.64
C ASP A 388 -0.58 -12.30 10.94
N LEU A 389 0.25 -11.97 11.94
CA LEU A 389 1.36 -12.83 12.33
C LEU A 389 0.89 -14.19 12.84
N LYS A 390 -0.25 -14.28 13.50
CA LYS A 390 -0.77 -15.55 14.02
C LYS A 390 -1.17 -16.49 12.87
N LYS A 391 -1.89 -15.98 11.86
CA LYS A 391 -2.21 -16.77 10.68
C LYS A 391 -0.95 -17.13 9.88
N ALA A 392 -0.05 -16.17 9.65
CA ALA A 392 1.21 -16.40 8.95
C ALA A 392 2.06 -17.48 9.64
N PHE A 393 2.22 -17.41 10.97
CA PHE A 393 2.97 -18.38 11.74
C PHE A 393 2.35 -19.78 11.73
N ASN A 394 1.02 -19.88 11.63
CA ASN A 394 0.30 -21.14 11.54
C ASN A 394 -0.03 -21.56 10.10
N SER A 395 0.49 -20.86 9.11
CA SER A 395 0.26 -21.22 7.71
C SER A 395 0.75 -22.63 7.42
N GLU A 396 -0.07 -23.39 6.71
CA GLU A 396 0.21 -24.76 6.28
C GLU A 396 0.30 -24.88 4.76
N LEU A 397 -0.06 -23.79 4.03
CA LEU A 397 -0.01 -23.71 2.57
C LEU A 397 0.82 -22.53 2.09
N ILE A 398 1.47 -22.74 0.97
CA ILE A 398 2.13 -21.73 0.15
C ILE A 398 1.47 -21.72 -1.22
N PHE A 399 1.21 -20.53 -1.76
CA PHE A 399 0.58 -20.33 -3.06
C PHE A 399 1.57 -19.69 -4.04
N ASP A 400 1.70 -20.24 -5.23
CA ASP A 400 2.58 -19.72 -6.28
C ASP A 400 1.85 -19.64 -7.62
N PRO A 401 1.56 -18.42 -8.10
CA PRO A 401 1.79 -17.11 -7.49
C PRO A 401 0.78 -16.79 -6.35
N PRO A 402 1.13 -15.89 -5.40
CA PRO A 402 0.24 -15.50 -4.31
C PRO A 402 -0.80 -14.44 -4.69
N LYS A 403 -0.78 -13.96 -5.92
CA LYS A 403 -1.72 -12.99 -6.52
C LYS A 403 -1.95 -13.36 -7.97
N LEU A 404 -3.13 -13.04 -8.51
CA LEU A 404 -3.45 -13.23 -9.93
C LEU A 404 -3.75 -11.89 -10.61
N ILE A 405 -3.30 -11.74 -11.86
CA ILE A 405 -3.63 -10.61 -12.71
C ILE A 405 -4.12 -11.17 -14.04
N PHE A 406 -5.41 -10.96 -14.33
CA PHE A 406 -6.05 -11.33 -15.58
C PHE A 406 -6.11 -10.12 -16.51
N ASN A 407 -5.86 -10.34 -17.80
CA ASN A 407 -6.00 -9.33 -18.85
C ASN A 407 -7.07 -9.78 -19.85
N LEU A 408 -8.25 -9.18 -19.75
CA LEU A 408 -9.40 -9.49 -20.59
C LEU A 408 -9.69 -8.37 -21.59
N SER A 409 -10.44 -8.69 -22.64
CA SER A 409 -10.95 -7.71 -23.59
C SER A 409 -12.29 -8.18 -24.16
N GLY A 410 -12.97 -7.33 -24.89
CA GLY A 410 -14.18 -7.72 -25.59
C GLY A 410 -14.00 -8.83 -26.64
N GLN A 411 -12.77 -9.22 -26.95
CA GLN A 411 -12.44 -10.35 -27.83
C GLN A 411 -11.92 -11.57 -27.06
N GLU A 412 -11.29 -11.37 -25.92
CA GLU A 412 -10.80 -12.41 -24.99
C GLU A 412 -11.53 -12.23 -23.65
N ILE A 413 -12.78 -12.68 -23.64
CA ILE A 413 -13.70 -12.51 -22.51
C ILE A 413 -13.46 -13.47 -21.35
N SER A 414 -12.50 -14.38 -21.48
CA SER A 414 -12.19 -15.37 -20.43
C SER A 414 -10.73 -15.77 -20.50
N GLU A 415 -10.10 -15.82 -19.33
CA GLU A 415 -8.72 -16.28 -19.15
C GLU A 415 -8.67 -17.26 -17.98
N ARG A 416 -7.80 -18.28 -18.10
CA ARG A 416 -7.56 -19.27 -17.03
C ARG A 416 -6.11 -19.17 -16.57
N GLN A 417 -5.94 -19.00 -15.26
CA GLN A 417 -4.63 -19.03 -14.61
C GLN A 417 -4.54 -20.15 -13.57
N VAL A 418 -3.32 -20.49 -13.17
CA VAL A 418 -3.05 -21.57 -12.23
C VAL A 418 -2.23 -21.06 -11.05
N ILE A 419 -2.61 -21.48 -9.86
CA ILE A 419 -1.86 -21.30 -8.62
C ILE A 419 -1.38 -22.70 -8.19
N LYS A 420 -0.09 -22.89 -8.07
CA LYS A 420 0.48 -24.08 -7.43
C LYS A 420 0.36 -23.93 -5.91
N MET A 421 -0.03 -25.00 -5.26
CA MET A 421 -0.15 -25.05 -3.81
C MET A 421 0.86 -26.05 -3.26
N ASN A 422 1.69 -25.61 -2.30
CA ASN A 422 2.64 -26.45 -1.58
C ASN A 422 2.22 -26.52 -0.11
N ALA A 423 2.02 -27.74 0.40
CA ALA A 423 1.69 -27.94 1.81
C ALA A 423 2.95 -28.30 2.61
N PHE A 424 3.02 -27.87 3.86
CA PHE A 424 4.07 -28.30 4.80
C PHE A 424 3.85 -29.72 5.34
N GLY A 425 2.74 -30.36 5.02
CA GLY A 425 2.35 -31.70 5.44
C GLY A 425 1.93 -32.58 4.28
N ASP A 426 1.00 -33.50 4.56
CA ASP A 426 0.48 -34.48 3.59
C ASP A 426 -0.43 -33.86 2.52
N SER A 427 -1.23 -34.65 1.84
CA SER A 427 -2.06 -34.28 0.69
C SER A 427 -2.94 -33.04 0.91
N ILE A 428 -2.97 -32.15 -0.08
CA ILE A 428 -3.81 -30.94 -0.08
C ILE A 428 -5.26 -31.34 -0.33
N ASN A 429 -6.16 -31.02 0.62
CA ASN A 429 -7.60 -31.17 0.49
C ASN A 429 -8.28 -29.82 0.79
N ILE A 430 -8.55 -29.04 -0.25
CA ILE A 430 -9.24 -27.76 -0.12
C ILE A 430 -10.70 -27.99 0.27
N GLN A 431 -11.13 -27.40 1.38
CA GLN A 431 -12.49 -27.54 1.91
C GLN A 431 -13.47 -26.62 1.20
N LYS A 432 -13.03 -25.40 0.84
CA LYS A 432 -13.89 -24.37 0.25
C LYS A 432 -13.08 -23.37 -0.55
N VAL A 433 -13.65 -22.87 -1.64
CA VAL A 433 -13.17 -21.71 -2.38
C VAL A 433 -14.34 -20.76 -2.61
N GLU A 434 -14.21 -19.50 -2.24
CA GLU A 434 -15.19 -18.44 -2.43
C GLU A 434 -14.51 -17.24 -3.07
N PHE A 435 -15.30 -16.46 -3.81
CA PHE A 435 -14.81 -15.21 -4.39
C PHE A 435 -15.58 -14.04 -3.81
N SER A 436 -14.86 -12.97 -3.43
CA SER A 436 -15.46 -11.65 -3.31
C SER A 436 -15.27 -10.94 -4.64
N GLY A 437 -16.08 -9.95 -4.96
CA GLY A 437 -15.80 -9.21 -6.16
C GLY A 437 -16.88 -8.31 -6.65
N GLU A 438 -16.56 -7.62 -7.72
CA GLU A 438 -17.39 -6.65 -8.40
C GLU A 438 -18.28 -7.32 -9.44
N ASP A 439 -19.42 -6.68 -9.74
CA ASP A 439 -20.52 -7.25 -10.56
C ASP A 439 -20.16 -7.54 -12.03
N ASN A 440 -18.97 -7.15 -12.52
CA ASN A 440 -18.60 -7.27 -13.94
C ASN A 440 -17.80 -8.52 -14.30
N VAL A 441 -17.35 -9.30 -13.31
CA VAL A 441 -16.47 -10.45 -13.52
C VAL A 441 -16.98 -11.66 -12.75
N GLU A 442 -17.14 -12.78 -13.44
CA GLU A 442 -17.42 -14.09 -12.83
C GLU A 442 -16.14 -14.91 -12.70
N PHE A 443 -16.05 -15.69 -11.62
CA PHE A 443 -14.96 -16.63 -11.41
C PHE A 443 -15.48 -18.06 -11.29
N ASP A 444 -14.74 -18.98 -11.89
CA ASP A 444 -14.91 -20.42 -11.73
C ASP A 444 -13.58 -21.04 -11.33
N TYR A 445 -13.60 -22.18 -10.65
CA TYR A 445 -12.38 -22.83 -10.20
C TYR A 445 -12.41 -24.35 -10.36
N GLU A 446 -11.20 -24.93 -10.46
CA GLU A 446 -10.97 -26.37 -10.43
C GLU A 446 -9.72 -26.64 -9.57
N VAL A 447 -9.83 -27.61 -8.64
CA VAL A 447 -8.67 -28.09 -7.88
C VAL A 447 -8.21 -29.43 -8.45
N LYS A 448 -6.96 -29.51 -8.86
CA LYS A 448 -6.37 -30.72 -9.43
C LYS A 448 -4.87 -30.80 -9.16
N ASP A 449 -4.36 -31.95 -8.71
CA ASP A 449 -2.94 -32.24 -8.54
C ASP A 449 -2.16 -31.14 -7.78
N SER A 450 -2.66 -30.71 -6.62
CA SER A 450 -2.11 -29.60 -5.82
C SER A 450 -2.06 -28.25 -6.54
N SER A 451 -2.90 -28.08 -7.56
CA SER A 451 -3.05 -26.83 -8.29
C SER A 451 -4.48 -26.32 -8.22
N LEU A 452 -4.64 -25.04 -8.00
CA LEU A 452 -5.92 -24.35 -8.10
C LEU A 452 -5.93 -23.58 -9.43
N TYR A 453 -6.84 -23.96 -10.29
CA TYR A 453 -7.11 -23.28 -11.55
C TYR A 453 -8.25 -22.32 -11.33
N ILE A 454 -8.05 -21.05 -11.65
CA ILE A 454 -9.09 -20.01 -11.58
C ILE A 454 -9.32 -19.50 -13.00
N THR A 455 -10.59 -19.48 -13.41
CA THR A 455 -11.03 -18.93 -14.69
C THR A 455 -11.80 -17.66 -14.41
N SER A 456 -11.32 -16.53 -14.93
CA SER A 456 -12.02 -15.26 -14.93
C SER A 456 -12.82 -15.11 -16.21
N LYS A 457 -14.05 -14.60 -16.11
CA LYS A 457 -14.95 -14.40 -17.24
C LYS A 457 -15.63 -13.03 -17.12
N LEU A 458 -15.56 -12.26 -18.19
CA LEU A 458 -16.21 -10.96 -18.30
C LEU A 458 -17.73 -11.13 -18.51
N ILE A 459 -18.54 -10.42 -17.73
CA ILE A 459 -19.99 -10.39 -17.84
C ILE A 459 -20.40 -9.34 -18.87
N GLU A 460 -19.88 -8.12 -18.73
CA GLU A 460 -20.11 -7.01 -19.63
C GLU A 460 -18.80 -6.47 -20.20
N ASN A 461 -18.81 -6.03 -21.46
CA ASN A 461 -17.64 -5.43 -22.09
C ASN A 461 -17.45 -3.97 -21.63
N LYS A 462 -17.08 -3.82 -20.36
CA LYS A 462 -16.78 -2.54 -19.71
C LYS A 462 -15.31 -2.49 -19.37
N SER A 463 -14.57 -1.59 -20.01
CA SER A 463 -13.15 -1.38 -19.71
C SER A 463 -12.94 -0.88 -18.28
N GLY A 464 -11.84 -1.30 -17.66
CA GLY A 464 -11.50 -0.88 -16.31
C GLY A 464 -10.62 -1.89 -15.57
N VAL A 465 -10.39 -1.60 -14.30
CA VAL A 465 -9.69 -2.51 -13.37
C VAL A 465 -10.69 -2.94 -12.31
N PHE A 466 -10.85 -4.25 -12.15
CA PHE A 466 -11.75 -4.87 -11.19
C PHE A 466 -10.92 -5.66 -10.18
N GLU A 467 -11.15 -5.41 -8.90
CA GLU A 467 -10.44 -6.05 -7.81
C GLU A 467 -11.34 -7.10 -7.13
N SER A 468 -10.77 -8.26 -6.83
CA SER A 468 -11.46 -9.38 -6.22
C SER A 468 -10.51 -10.18 -5.34
N ARG A 469 -11.03 -11.14 -4.58
CA ARG A 469 -10.24 -12.09 -3.80
C ARG A 469 -10.80 -13.49 -3.95
N ALA A 470 -9.92 -14.48 -4.03
CA ALA A 470 -10.28 -15.85 -3.76
C ALA A 470 -9.98 -16.17 -2.29
N PHE A 471 -11.00 -16.62 -1.55
CA PHE A 471 -10.88 -17.11 -0.18
C PHE A 471 -10.83 -18.65 -0.22
N ILE A 472 -9.74 -19.22 0.28
CA ILE A 472 -9.44 -20.64 0.17
C ILE A 472 -9.34 -21.20 1.59
N THR A 473 -10.22 -22.12 1.97
CA THR A 473 -10.20 -22.74 3.30
C THR A 473 -9.53 -24.11 3.26
N TYR A 474 -8.49 -24.26 4.08
CA TYR A 474 -7.73 -25.48 4.29
C TYR A 474 -7.40 -25.63 5.78
N ASN A 475 -7.73 -26.78 6.40
CA ASN A 475 -7.51 -27.08 7.82
C ASN A 475 -7.96 -25.94 8.77
N ASP A 476 -9.18 -25.44 8.55
CA ASP A 476 -9.79 -24.33 9.31
C ASP A 476 -9.09 -22.98 9.19
N ILE A 477 -8.06 -22.87 8.36
CA ILE A 477 -7.39 -21.60 8.03
C ILE A 477 -7.97 -21.10 6.69
N THR A 478 -8.46 -19.88 6.68
CA THR A 478 -8.87 -19.20 5.44
C THR A 478 -7.74 -18.32 4.93
N TYR A 479 -7.24 -18.68 3.77
CA TYR A 479 -6.26 -17.91 3.00
C TYR A 479 -6.98 -17.00 2.01
N GLN A 480 -6.33 -15.92 1.61
CA GLN A 480 -6.82 -15.07 0.55
C GLN A 480 -5.81 -14.96 -0.59
N VAL A 481 -6.26 -14.90 -1.81
CA VAL A 481 -5.45 -14.60 -2.99
C VAL A 481 -6.05 -13.38 -3.67
N PRO A 482 -5.35 -12.22 -3.68
CA PRO A 482 -5.79 -11.05 -4.42
C PRO A 482 -5.86 -11.33 -5.92
N ILE A 483 -6.92 -10.88 -6.56
CA ILE A 483 -7.18 -11.02 -8.00
C ILE A 483 -7.43 -9.64 -8.59
N ILE A 484 -6.67 -9.27 -9.61
CA ILE A 484 -6.88 -8.06 -10.40
C ILE A 484 -7.30 -8.48 -11.80
N VAL A 485 -8.41 -7.98 -12.29
CA VAL A 485 -8.87 -8.19 -13.65
C VAL A 485 -8.83 -6.87 -14.40
N ARG A 486 -7.98 -6.77 -15.42
CA ARG A 486 -7.93 -5.62 -16.33
C ARG A 486 -8.70 -5.93 -17.58
N VAL A 487 -9.63 -5.06 -17.92
CA VAL A 487 -10.43 -5.16 -19.14
C VAL A 487 -10.05 -4.01 -20.05
N THR A 488 -9.51 -4.34 -21.22
CA THR A 488 -9.06 -3.38 -22.24
C THR A 488 -9.86 -3.49 -23.52
N GLU A 489 -9.82 -2.46 -24.35
CA GLU A 489 -10.56 -2.44 -25.62
C GLU A 489 -9.82 -3.13 -26.78
N ALA A 490 -8.59 -3.56 -26.56
CA ALA A 490 -7.76 -4.20 -27.56
C ALA A 490 -6.98 -5.37 -26.95
N THR A 491 -6.51 -6.30 -27.80
CA THR A 491 -5.58 -7.37 -27.42
C THR A 491 -4.36 -7.35 -28.32
N ILE A 492 -3.27 -7.87 -27.78
CA ILE A 492 -2.03 -8.12 -28.51
C ILE A 492 -1.88 -9.62 -28.71
N VAL A 493 -1.68 -10.05 -29.95
CA VAL A 493 -1.28 -11.41 -30.24
C VAL A 493 0.24 -11.45 -30.40
N ILE A 494 0.87 -12.26 -29.61
CA ILE A 494 2.32 -12.47 -29.61
C ILE A 494 2.58 -13.76 -30.37
N LEU A 495 3.40 -13.69 -31.41
CA LEU A 495 3.81 -14.85 -32.21
C LEU A 495 5.32 -15.03 -32.05
N GLU A 496 5.71 -16.16 -31.49
CA GLU A 496 7.11 -16.54 -31.31
C GLU A 496 7.57 -17.46 -32.44
N LYS A 497 8.74 -17.14 -33.01
CA LYS A 497 9.45 -18.00 -33.92
C LYS A 497 10.96 -17.89 -33.67
N GLU A 498 11.61 -18.96 -33.19
CA GLU A 498 13.06 -19.01 -32.97
C GLU A 498 13.58 -17.82 -32.11
N ASN A 499 12.94 -17.55 -30.97
CA ASN A 499 13.21 -16.41 -30.06
C ASN A 499 12.99 -15.01 -30.69
N GLU A 500 12.31 -14.95 -31.79
CA GLU A 500 11.83 -13.70 -32.38
C GLU A 500 10.36 -13.52 -32.11
N LEU A 501 10.01 -12.45 -31.40
CA LEU A 501 8.62 -12.08 -31.09
C LEU A 501 8.12 -11.12 -32.15
N SER A 502 7.01 -11.43 -32.75
CA SER A 502 6.23 -10.52 -33.59
C SER A 502 4.88 -10.26 -32.95
N PHE A 503 4.34 -9.07 -33.19
CA PHE A 503 3.17 -8.56 -32.48
C PHE A 503 2.08 -8.18 -33.47
N GLN A 504 0.84 -8.51 -33.14
CA GLN A 504 -0.33 -8.13 -33.90
C GLN A 504 -1.37 -7.54 -32.97
N VAL A 505 -1.79 -6.29 -33.24
CA VAL A 505 -2.91 -5.68 -32.54
C VAL A 505 -4.21 -6.26 -33.10
N LYS A 506 -5.05 -6.78 -32.21
CA LYS A 506 -6.45 -7.13 -32.49
C LYS A 506 -7.35 -6.13 -31.82
N ARG A 507 -8.05 -5.34 -32.62
CA ARG A 507 -9.01 -4.35 -32.16
C ARG A 507 -10.17 -4.23 -33.14
N PRO A 508 -11.40 -4.04 -32.64
CA PRO A 508 -12.56 -3.80 -33.52
C PRO A 508 -12.59 -2.42 -34.17
N ILE A 509 -11.72 -1.49 -33.75
CA ILE A 509 -11.68 -0.09 -34.21
C ILE A 509 -10.34 0.19 -34.92
N ASP A 510 -10.33 1.07 -35.92
CA ASP A 510 -9.14 1.48 -36.65
C ASP A 510 -8.07 2.08 -35.70
N TRP A 511 -6.81 1.73 -35.94
CA TRP A 511 -5.65 2.24 -35.22
C TRP A 511 -4.54 2.65 -36.18
N GLU A 512 -3.69 3.60 -35.80
CA GLU A 512 -2.66 4.18 -36.68
C GLU A 512 -1.30 3.55 -36.43
N TYR A 513 -0.88 3.48 -35.16
CA TYR A 513 0.36 2.82 -34.77
C TYR A 513 0.27 2.29 -33.34
N ALA A 514 1.10 1.31 -33.04
CA ALA A 514 1.30 0.80 -31.70
C ALA A 514 2.79 0.81 -31.34
N LYS A 515 3.12 1.39 -30.19
CA LYS A 515 4.45 1.32 -29.59
C LYS A 515 4.45 0.16 -28.59
N ILE A 516 5.37 -0.77 -28.77
CA ILE A 516 5.49 -1.96 -27.92
C ILE A 516 6.81 -1.86 -27.17
N THR A 517 6.76 -1.91 -25.86
CA THR A 517 7.92 -1.99 -24.97
C THR A 517 7.96 -3.36 -24.32
N VAL A 518 9.07 -4.06 -24.51
CA VAL A 518 9.31 -5.38 -23.94
C VAL A 518 10.42 -5.26 -22.91
N THR A 519 10.10 -5.54 -21.66
CA THR A 519 11.00 -5.40 -20.52
C THR A 519 11.28 -6.78 -19.92
N ASN A 520 12.56 -7.16 -19.79
CA ASN A 520 12.91 -8.32 -19.01
C ASN A 520 12.58 -8.07 -17.53
N SER A 521 11.79 -8.93 -16.91
CA SER A 521 11.27 -8.71 -15.54
C SER A 521 12.34 -8.84 -14.45
N GLU A 522 13.50 -9.43 -14.77
CA GLU A 522 14.61 -9.64 -13.84
C GLU A 522 15.68 -8.56 -13.97
N THR A 523 16.09 -8.26 -15.22
CA THR A 523 17.18 -7.30 -15.50
C THR A 523 16.69 -5.88 -15.71
N TYR A 524 15.39 -5.68 -15.95
CA TYR A 524 14.75 -4.41 -16.36
C TYR A 524 15.31 -3.82 -17.65
N GLU A 525 15.96 -4.64 -18.47
CA GLU A 525 16.35 -4.22 -19.80
C GLU A 525 15.13 -4.07 -20.70
N GLU A 526 15.01 -2.91 -21.34
CA GLU A 526 13.89 -2.56 -22.20
C GLU A 526 14.31 -2.56 -23.68
N GLN A 527 13.44 -3.11 -24.51
CA GLN A 527 13.52 -2.99 -25.96
C GLN A 527 12.18 -2.46 -26.48
N THR A 528 12.24 -1.55 -27.42
CA THR A 528 11.02 -0.92 -27.95
C THR A 528 10.97 -1.06 -29.47
N LEU A 529 9.79 -1.36 -29.98
CA LEU A 529 9.49 -1.35 -31.42
C LEU A 529 8.16 -0.65 -31.69
N SER A 530 7.92 -0.30 -32.96
CA SER A 530 6.67 0.31 -33.38
C SER A 530 6.12 -0.39 -34.61
N ILE A 531 4.84 -0.73 -34.56
CA ILE A 531 4.12 -1.37 -35.67
C ILE A 531 2.97 -0.48 -36.14
N THR A 532 2.55 -0.69 -37.38
CA THR A 532 1.34 -0.10 -37.95
C THR A 532 0.47 -1.20 -38.57
N PRO A 533 -0.79 -0.94 -38.98
CA PRO A 533 -1.61 -1.95 -39.64
C PRO A 533 -0.98 -2.60 -40.87
N THR A 534 -0.01 -1.91 -41.48
CA THR A 534 0.65 -2.32 -42.75
C THR A 534 2.14 -2.66 -42.57
N LYS A 535 2.77 -2.30 -41.43
CA LYS A 535 4.19 -2.53 -41.17
C LYS A 535 4.34 -3.33 -39.88
N PHE A 536 4.85 -4.55 -40.02
CA PHE A 536 5.18 -5.44 -38.91
C PHE A 536 6.67 -5.37 -38.63
N GLU A 537 7.03 -5.32 -37.36
CA GLU A 537 8.41 -5.46 -36.88
C GLU A 537 8.44 -6.60 -35.87
N SER A 538 9.60 -7.20 -35.72
CA SER A 538 9.84 -8.27 -34.75
C SER A 538 11.03 -7.93 -33.87
N LEU A 539 11.07 -8.54 -32.69
CA LEU A 539 12.08 -8.33 -31.68
C LEU A 539 12.76 -9.66 -31.36
N LYS A 540 14.09 -9.68 -31.38
CA LYS A 540 14.86 -10.86 -30.92
C LYS A 540 15.17 -10.74 -29.44
N LEU A 541 14.75 -11.75 -28.68
CA LEU A 541 15.11 -11.92 -27.29
C LEU A 541 16.16 -13.02 -27.15
N TYR A 542 17.22 -12.74 -26.42
CA TYR A 542 18.39 -13.61 -26.34
C TYR A 542 18.47 -14.43 -25.05
N GLU A 543 17.67 -14.07 -24.06
CA GLU A 543 17.69 -14.70 -22.74
C GLU A 543 16.36 -15.39 -22.46
N ALA A 544 16.40 -16.56 -21.83
CA ALA A 544 15.21 -17.16 -21.25
C ALA A 544 14.77 -16.30 -20.05
N GLY A 545 13.48 -16.24 -19.80
CA GLY A 545 12.95 -15.45 -18.68
C GLY A 545 11.56 -14.93 -18.95
N ARG A 546 11.04 -14.20 -17.98
CA ARG A 546 9.75 -13.55 -18.06
C ARG A 546 9.90 -12.12 -18.58
N TYR A 547 9.08 -11.77 -19.55
CA TYR A 547 9.06 -10.46 -20.17
C TYR A 547 7.70 -9.79 -19.97
N TRP A 548 7.74 -8.52 -19.55
CA TRP A 548 6.57 -7.65 -19.51
C TRP A 548 6.42 -6.93 -20.84
N ILE A 549 5.24 -6.95 -21.40
CA ILE A 549 4.93 -6.35 -22.70
C ILE A 549 3.89 -5.28 -22.51
N GLU A 550 4.30 -4.03 -22.68
CA GLU A 550 3.44 -2.87 -22.68
C GLU A 550 3.25 -2.39 -24.11
N THR A 551 2.00 -2.22 -24.52
CA THR A 551 1.64 -1.75 -25.86
C THR A 551 0.75 -0.54 -25.76
N ASN A 552 1.26 0.60 -26.23
CA ASN A 552 0.50 1.83 -26.35
C ASN A 552 -0.04 1.94 -27.79
N ILE A 553 -1.33 1.76 -27.96
CA ILE A 553 -2.02 1.79 -29.26
C ILE A 553 -2.66 3.15 -29.45
N LYS A 554 -2.40 3.81 -30.56
CA LYS A 554 -2.95 5.13 -30.88
C LYS A 554 -3.85 5.10 -32.11
N ASN A 555 -4.98 5.79 -31.99
CA ASN A 555 -5.78 6.24 -33.12
C ASN A 555 -5.81 7.80 -33.13
N ASN A 556 -6.53 8.41 -34.08
CA ASN A 556 -6.59 9.88 -34.25
C ASN A 556 -7.01 10.67 -32.97
N GLU A 557 -7.71 10.05 -32.03
CA GLU A 557 -8.37 10.75 -30.92
C GLU A 557 -7.93 10.24 -29.56
N GLU A 558 -7.51 8.96 -29.45
CA GLU A 558 -7.28 8.30 -28.15
C GLU A 558 -6.03 7.42 -28.15
N THR A 559 -5.51 7.15 -26.95
CA THR A 559 -4.44 6.18 -26.72
C THR A 559 -4.96 5.10 -25.78
N PHE A 560 -4.69 3.83 -26.11
CA PHE A 560 -5.08 2.66 -25.34
C PHE A 560 -3.86 1.88 -24.96
N ASP A 561 -3.79 1.47 -23.70
CA ASP A 561 -2.70 0.67 -23.18
C ASP A 561 -3.15 -0.78 -23.01
N VAL A 562 -2.34 -1.69 -23.54
CA VAL A 562 -2.53 -3.14 -23.38
C VAL A 562 -1.29 -3.74 -22.75
N TYR A 563 -1.48 -4.64 -21.82
CA TYR A 563 -0.42 -5.26 -21.04
C TYR A 563 -0.49 -6.77 -21.18
N ASP A 564 0.68 -7.41 -21.34
CA ASP A 564 0.79 -8.87 -21.42
C ASP A 564 2.09 -9.33 -20.76
N VAL A 565 2.15 -10.61 -20.45
CA VAL A 565 3.35 -11.25 -19.88
C VAL A 565 3.72 -12.44 -20.75
N TYR A 566 4.98 -12.53 -21.14
CA TYR A 566 5.47 -13.59 -22.01
C TYR A 566 6.68 -14.30 -21.43
N ASP A 567 6.61 -15.62 -21.31
CA ASP A 567 7.69 -16.45 -20.77
C ASP A 567 8.46 -17.14 -21.91
N ILE A 568 9.73 -16.78 -22.08
CA ILE A 568 10.65 -17.46 -23.01
C ILE A 568 11.35 -18.60 -22.28
N LYS A 569 11.20 -19.82 -22.80
CA LYS A 569 11.62 -21.07 -22.12
C LYS A 569 13.04 -21.56 -22.48
N THR A 570 13.68 -20.97 -23.49
CA THR A 570 14.98 -21.45 -23.99
C THR A 570 15.96 -20.32 -24.21
N ASP A 571 17.21 -20.50 -23.75
CA ASP A 571 18.28 -19.56 -24.06
C ASP A 571 18.64 -19.61 -25.56
N ALA A 572 18.77 -18.46 -26.19
CA ALA A 572 19.29 -18.36 -27.53
C ALA A 572 20.80 -18.74 -27.56
N LYS A 573 21.20 -19.55 -28.50
CA LYS A 573 22.58 -20.07 -28.59
C LYS A 573 23.67 -19.05 -28.94
N GLU A 574 23.36 -17.75 -29.12
CA GLU A 574 24.34 -16.72 -29.46
C GLU A 574 24.37 -15.59 -28.43
N LYS A 575 25.35 -15.62 -27.53
CA LYS A 575 25.74 -14.41 -26.75
C LYS A 575 26.62 -13.53 -27.65
N LYS A 576 26.14 -12.42 -28.15
CA LYS A 576 27.02 -11.35 -28.63
C LYS A 576 27.59 -10.58 -27.42
N PRO A 577 28.89 -10.20 -27.46
CA PRO A 577 29.51 -9.44 -26.38
C PRO A 577 28.80 -8.08 -26.24
N ILE A 578 28.45 -7.76 -25.01
CA ILE A 578 27.92 -6.44 -24.63
C ILE A 578 28.99 -5.41 -24.95
N VAL A 579 28.78 -4.62 -25.98
CA VAL A 579 29.57 -3.40 -26.21
C VAL A 579 28.98 -2.35 -25.28
N SER A 580 29.71 -2.05 -24.21
CA SER A 580 29.38 -0.96 -23.31
C SER A 580 29.34 0.36 -24.09
N SER A 581 28.16 0.88 -24.36
CA SER A 581 28.02 2.20 -24.92
C SER A 581 28.15 3.26 -23.82
N THR A 582 29.30 3.91 -23.88
CA THR A 582 29.60 5.31 -23.54
C THR A 582 28.80 5.97 -22.43
N GLU A 583 29.55 6.27 -21.38
CA GLU A 583 29.26 7.28 -20.36
C GLU A 583 28.67 8.57 -20.96
N LEU A 584 27.49 8.94 -20.54
CA LEU A 584 26.98 10.29 -20.66
C LEU A 584 27.48 11.12 -19.46
N PRO A 585 27.90 12.37 -19.66
CA PRO A 585 28.55 13.13 -18.61
C PRO A 585 27.56 13.53 -17.50
N GLU A 586 27.98 13.26 -16.27
CA GLU A 586 27.39 13.82 -15.04
C GLU A 586 27.39 15.36 -15.10
N ARG A 587 26.29 15.94 -15.50
CA ARG A 587 25.91 17.33 -15.12
C ARG A 587 24.45 17.60 -15.47
N ALA A 588 23.68 17.82 -14.45
CA ALA A 588 22.33 18.36 -14.39
C ALA A 588 21.25 17.38 -13.91
N LEU A 589 21.01 17.32 -12.61
CA LEU A 589 19.69 17.51 -12.04
C LEU A 589 19.79 17.70 -10.51
N ILE A 590 20.05 18.94 -10.10
CA ILE A 590 19.64 19.38 -8.77
C ILE A 590 18.24 19.93 -8.96
N ILE A 591 17.22 19.18 -8.59
CA ILE A 591 15.87 19.69 -8.39
C ILE A 591 15.27 19.03 -7.15
N LEU A 592 15.11 19.87 -6.14
CA LEU A 592 14.18 19.83 -5.00
C LEU A 592 13.74 18.45 -4.50
N ILE A 593 14.41 17.99 -3.47
CA ILE A 593 13.88 16.98 -2.56
C ILE A 593 13.19 17.72 -1.42
N ILE A 594 11.90 17.60 -1.34
CA ILE A 594 11.10 17.98 -0.17
C ILE A 594 10.73 16.71 0.57
N ILE A 595 11.44 16.49 1.68
CA ILE A 595 11.01 16.11 3.03
C ILE A 595 10.57 14.67 3.31
N PHE A 596 11.18 14.12 4.35
CA PHE A 596 10.92 12.94 5.16
C PHE A 596 11.38 11.59 4.62
N SER A 597 12.65 11.32 4.79
CA SER A 597 13.15 9.95 4.80
C SER A 597 14.34 9.84 5.75
N ILE A 598 14.14 9.16 6.83
CA ILE A 598 15.17 8.87 7.82
C ILE A 598 15.60 7.42 7.66
N VAL A 599 16.82 7.13 7.87
CA VAL A 599 17.61 6.04 7.28
C VAL A 599 18.03 4.99 8.27
N ILE A 600 17.70 3.73 8.06
CA ILE A 600 18.58 2.59 8.37
C ILE A 600 18.18 1.35 7.56
N VAL A 601 19.18 0.71 6.95
CA VAL A 601 19.12 -0.68 6.51
C VAL A 601 19.47 -1.53 7.73
N VAL A 602 18.55 -2.41 8.16
CA VAL A 602 18.79 -3.33 9.27
C VAL A 602 18.76 -4.75 8.73
N GLY A 603 19.85 -5.46 8.87
CA GLY A 603 19.96 -6.87 8.49
C GLY A 603 19.87 -7.79 9.71
N PHE A 604 19.23 -8.93 9.55
CA PHE A 604 19.04 -9.93 10.58
C PHE A 604 19.71 -11.24 10.20
N LYS A 605 20.27 -11.92 11.19
CA LYS A 605 20.85 -13.26 11.04
C LYS A 605 20.39 -14.18 12.14
N PHE A 606 19.81 -15.32 11.75
CA PHE A 606 19.53 -16.40 12.67
C PHE A 606 20.78 -17.24 12.91
N ARG A 607 21.08 -17.51 14.17
CA ARG A 607 22.06 -18.55 14.49
C ARG A 607 21.41 -19.91 14.26
N ARG A 608 21.75 -20.58 13.14
CA ARG A 608 21.45 -22.00 12.97
C ARG A 608 22.11 -22.75 14.11
N LYS A 609 21.32 -23.26 15.04
CA LYS A 609 21.80 -24.27 16.00
C LYS A 609 21.85 -25.58 15.24
N ASN A 610 23.04 -26.05 14.95
CA ASN A 610 23.23 -27.45 14.58
C ASN A 610 22.85 -28.31 15.80
N TYR A 611 21.79 -29.05 15.67
CA TYR A 611 21.48 -30.22 16.50
C TYR A 611 21.90 -31.45 15.71
#